data_c926cbebc62d20788f9496234b209579
#
_entry.id   c926cbebc62d20788f9496234b209579
#
_cell.length_a   1.000
_cell.length_b   1.000
_cell.length_c   1.000
_cell.angle_alpha   90.00
_cell.angle_beta   90.00
_cell.angle_gamma   90.00
#
_symmetry.space_group_name_H-M   'P 1'
#
loop_
_entity.id
_entity.type
_entity.pdbx_description
1 polymer ?
#
loop_
_entity_poly.entity_id
_entity_poly.type
_entity_poly.pdbx_seq_one_letter_code
_entity_poly.pdbx_strand_id
1 'polypeptide(L)'
;MRGNGGRMPSGAAAMPRHLLSMADLDAGAIRTILDTATQMQDVQRREVKKIPTLRGRTIINLFFEDSTRTRSSFEIAGKWMSADTINITGKGSSASKGESLRDTVRTIDAMGVDALVIRHGASGAAHQVAGWVDAHVINAGDGTHEHPTQALLDAYTMEQRLGSLEGKHVAIVGDLTHSRVVRSNLISLRRLGADVTLVAPPTLMPSGIGAWSAAEGFTLSHDLDAVLGGKGSGEAARPVDALMMLRVQKERMSGGFFPTAREYTVGYGLTRDRLNRLCDANPEIVICHPGPMNRGLEISADAADAAQSLVLDQVSAGVAVRMSVLYHLLAGEESPTESGATSEGSAA
;
A
#
# COMPACT_ATOMS: atom_id res chain seq x y z
N MET A 1 -6.43 -31.79 -41.13
CA MET A 1 -5.71 -30.65 -40.50
C MET A 1 -6.41 -30.36 -39.20
N ARG A 2 -5.81 -30.77 -38.05
CA ARG A 2 -6.41 -30.57 -36.71
C ARG A 2 -5.86 -29.26 -36.16
N GLY A 3 -6.76 -28.34 -35.81
CA GLY A 3 -6.42 -27.04 -35.27
C GLY A 3 -5.68 -27.15 -33.91
N ASN A 4 -4.60 -26.42 -33.81
CA ASN A 4 -3.74 -26.32 -32.67
C ASN A 4 -4.43 -25.39 -31.63
N GLY A 5 -5.05 -25.97 -30.63
CA GLY A 5 -5.60 -25.23 -29.50
C GLY A 5 -4.46 -24.58 -28.72
N GLY A 6 -4.33 -23.28 -28.81
CA GLY A 6 -3.40 -22.48 -28.04
C GLY A 6 -3.62 -22.67 -26.54
N ARG A 7 -2.70 -23.39 -25.91
CA ARG A 7 -2.62 -23.57 -24.46
C ARG A 7 -2.23 -22.21 -23.87
N MET A 8 -3.11 -21.58 -23.10
CA MET A 8 -2.78 -20.41 -22.29
C MET A 8 -1.55 -20.74 -21.43
N PRO A 9 -0.61 -19.82 -21.19
CA PRO A 9 0.52 -20.06 -20.33
C PRO A 9 0.02 -20.35 -18.90
N SER A 10 0.30 -21.55 -18.44
CA SER A 10 0.05 -21.99 -17.06
C SER A 10 1.03 -21.26 -16.13
N GLY A 11 0.54 -20.25 -15.38
CA GLY A 11 1.37 -19.51 -14.43
C GLY A 11 0.80 -18.20 -13.93
N ALA A 12 -0.49 -17.92 -14.11
CA ALA A 12 -1.09 -16.79 -13.38
C ALA A 12 -1.11 -17.13 -11.89
N ALA A 13 -0.36 -16.37 -11.08
CA ALA A 13 -0.38 -16.51 -9.64
C ALA A 13 -1.83 -16.35 -9.14
N ALA A 14 -2.30 -17.29 -8.31
CA ALA A 14 -3.66 -17.23 -7.80
C ALA A 14 -3.82 -15.99 -6.90
N MET A 15 -4.76 -15.12 -7.24
CA MET A 15 -5.11 -14.00 -6.38
C MET A 15 -5.83 -14.51 -5.13
N PRO A 16 -5.50 -14.01 -3.93
CA PRO A 16 -6.23 -14.35 -2.73
C PRO A 16 -7.66 -13.78 -2.77
N ARG A 17 -8.60 -14.44 -2.09
CA ARG A 17 -9.97 -13.94 -1.95
C ARG A 17 -10.05 -12.55 -1.30
N HIS A 18 -9.18 -12.27 -0.36
CA HIS A 18 -9.06 -11.02 0.38
C HIS A 18 -7.65 -10.45 0.21
N LEU A 19 -7.48 -9.15 0.32
CA LEU A 19 -6.16 -8.52 0.41
C LEU A 19 -5.94 -8.02 1.85
N LEU A 20 -5.43 -8.87 2.72
CA LEU A 20 -5.25 -8.58 4.14
C LEU A 20 -3.82 -8.17 4.49
N SER A 21 -2.85 -8.80 3.84
CA SER A 21 -1.41 -8.63 4.08
C SER A 21 -0.64 -8.68 2.76
N MET A 22 0.52 -8.04 2.70
CA MET A 22 1.46 -8.27 1.60
C MET A 22 2.05 -9.69 1.63
N ALA A 23 1.99 -10.37 2.78
CA ALA A 23 2.40 -11.76 2.90
C ALA A 23 1.51 -12.72 2.08
N ASP A 24 0.28 -12.33 1.76
CA ASP A 24 -0.67 -13.13 0.96
C ASP A 24 -0.34 -13.12 -0.54
N LEU A 25 0.51 -12.20 -1.01
CA LEU A 25 0.86 -12.02 -2.42
C LEU A 25 2.30 -12.50 -2.68
N ASP A 26 2.51 -13.45 -3.55
CA ASP A 26 3.83 -13.76 -4.08
C ASP A 26 4.32 -12.69 -5.10
N ALA A 27 5.56 -12.82 -5.58
CA ALA A 27 6.12 -11.87 -6.54
C ALA A 27 5.31 -11.81 -7.86
N GLY A 28 4.75 -12.94 -8.30
CA GLY A 28 3.93 -13.02 -9.51
C GLY A 28 2.61 -12.28 -9.36
N ALA A 29 1.92 -12.46 -8.23
CA ALA A 29 0.70 -11.75 -7.89
C ALA A 29 0.93 -10.23 -7.78
N ILE A 30 2.03 -9.82 -7.14
CA ILE A 30 2.42 -8.40 -7.09
C ILE A 30 2.62 -7.86 -8.50
N ARG A 31 3.40 -8.53 -9.35
CA ARG A 31 3.61 -8.11 -10.76
C ARG A 31 2.30 -7.99 -11.52
N THR A 32 1.42 -8.97 -11.42
CA THR A 32 0.09 -8.95 -12.07
C THR A 32 -0.72 -7.72 -11.66
N ILE A 33 -0.70 -7.35 -10.37
CA ILE A 33 -1.38 -6.15 -9.88
C ILE A 33 -0.73 -4.87 -10.46
N LEU A 34 0.61 -4.78 -10.48
CA LEU A 34 1.32 -3.61 -10.99
C LEU A 34 1.14 -3.44 -12.51
N ASP A 35 1.17 -4.52 -13.29
CA ASP A 35 0.92 -4.50 -14.73
C ASP A 35 -0.50 -4.04 -15.05
N THR A 36 -1.49 -4.55 -14.31
CA THR A 36 -2.88 -4.10 -14.43
C THR A 36 -3.03 -2.63 -14.01
N ALA A 37 -2.31 -2.18 -12.97
CA ALA A 37 -2.31 -0.78 -12.54
C ALA A 37 -1.81 0.16 -13.67
N THR A 38 -0.85 -0.28 -14.48
CA THR A 38 -0.38 0.47 -15.65
C THR A 38 -1.52 0.67 -16.66
N GLN A 39 -2.32 -0.36 -16.93
CA GLN A 39 -3.51 -0.23 -17.80
C GLN A 39 -4.58 0.68 -17.19
N MET A 40 -4.77 0.61 -15.86
CA MET A 40 -5.70 1.48 -15.14
C MET A 40 -5.25 2.95 -15.12
N GLN A 41 -3.94 3.22 -15.16
CA GLN A 41 -3.40 4.58 -15.29
C GLN A 41 -3.82 5.22 -16.63
N ASP A 42 -3.95 4.45 -17.70
CA ASP A 42 -4.45 4.97 -18.97
C ASP A 42 -5.91 5.43 -18.89
N VAL A 43 -6.72 4.78 -18.05
CA VAL A 43 -8.10 5.24 -17.77
C VAL A 43 -8.11 6.62 -17.11
N GLN A 44 -7.15 6.89 -16.21
CA GLN A 44 -7.03 8.20 -15.55
C GLN A 44 -6.73 9.36 -16.52
N ARG A 45 -6.07 9.07 -17.65
CA ARG A 45 -5.70 10.06 -18.67
C ARG A 45 -6.81 10.37 -19.66
N ARG A 46 -7.89 9.54 -19.69
CA ARG A 46 -9.03 9.74 -20.60
C ARG A 46 -9.88 10.93 -20.20
N GLU A 47 -10.56 11.53 -21.15
CA GLU A 47 -11.59 12.54 -20.87
C GLU A 47 -12.73 11.93 -20.05
N VAL A 48 -13.25 10.77 -20.45
CA VAL A 48 -14.24 9.98 -19.71
C VAL A 48 -13.52 8.89 -18.92
N LYS A 49 -13.34 9.13 -17.62
CA LYS A 49 -12.63 8.23 -16.70
C LYS A 49 -13.57 7.16 -16.15
N LYS A 50 -14.27 6.45 -17.01
CA LYS A 50 -15.19 5.36 -16.61
C LYS A 50 -15.01 4.13 -17.48
N ILE A 51 -15.02 2.97 -16.82
CA ILE A 51 -15.07 1.64 -17.42
C ILE A 51 -16.17 0.81 -16.75
N PRO A 52 -16.89 -0.07 -17.45
CA PRO A 52 -18.04 -0.78 -16.91
C PRO A 52 -17.68 -2.05 -16.10
N THR A 53 -16.42 -2.26 -15.79
CA THR A 53 -15.85 -3.52 -15.29
C THR A 53 -16.51 -4.02 -13.99
N LEU A 54 -16.89 -3.11 -13.07
CA LEU A 54 -17.52 -3.45 -11.79
C LEU A 54 -18.98 -2.93 -11.71
N ARG A 55 -19.65 -2.82 -12.86
CA ARG A 55 -21.06 -2.41 -12.90
C ARG A 55 -21.92 -3.41 -12.13
N GLY A 56 -22.75 -2.92 -11.21
CA GLY A 56 -23.59 -3.74 -10.37
C GLY A 56 -22.92 -4.27 -9.10
N ARG A 57 -21.61 -4.00 -8.91
CA ARG A 57 -20.90 -4.33 -7.66
C ARG A 57 -21.02 -3.19 -6.66
N THR A 58 -21.17 -3.53 -5.38
CA THR A 58 -21.26 -2.59 -4.26
C THR A 58 -20.03 -2.69 -3.37
N ILE A 59 -19.35 -1.56 -3.15
CA ILE A 59 -18.14 -1.46 -2.35
C ILE A 59 -18.39 -0.54 -1.16
N ILE A 60 -18.14 -1.01 0.05
CA ILE A 60 -18.22 -0.20 1.26
C ILE A 60 -16.81 0.17 1.73
N ASN A 61 -16.53 1.47 1.81
CA ASN A 61 -15.35 2.00 2.47
C ASN A 61 -15.67 2.25 3.95
N LEU A 62 -15.25 1.35 4.83
CA LEU A 62 -15.51 1.39 6.27
C LEU A 62 -14.28 1.87 7.03
N PHE A 63 -14.26 3.14 7.45
CA PHE A 63 -13.10 3.79 8.04
C PHE A 63 -13.35 4.21 9.48
N PHE A 64 -12.64 3.57 10.42
CA PHE A 64 -12.64 3.92 11.84
C PHE A 64 -11.54 4.93 12.21
N GLU A 65 -10.54 5.11 11.36
CA GLU A 65 -9.51 6.15 11.47
C GLU A 65 -9.65 7.16 10.31
N ASP A 66 -9.30 8.42 10.60
CA ASP A 66 -9.29 9.45 9.57
C ASP A 66 -8.29 9.15 8.45
N SER A 67 -8.73 9.25 7.21
CA SER A 67 -7.88 9.08 6.04
C SER A 67 -8.51 9.72 4.81
N THR A 68 -8.06 10.91 4.45
CA THR A 68 -8.55 11.59 3.25
C THR A 68 -8.07 10.87 1.98
N ARG A 69 -6.76 10.63 1.85
CA ARG A 69 -6.17 10.05 0.63
C ARG A 69 -6.67 8.64 0.35
N THR A 70 -6.56 7.73 1.31
CA THR A 70 -6.92 6.32 1.10
C THR A 70 -8.40 6.17 0.81
N ARG A 71 -9.27 6.83 1.59
CA ARG A 71 -10.72 6.77 1.38
C ARG A 71 -11.13 7.33 0.02
N SER A 72 -10.69 8.57 -0.30
CA SER A 72 -11.05 9.21 -1.57
C SER A 72 -10.53 8.43 -2.78
N SER A 73 -9.33 7.84 -2.70
CA SER A 73 -8.80 7.06 -3.82
C SER A 73 -9.51 5.74 -4.04
N PHE A 74 -9.98 5.05 -3.00
CA PHE A 74 -10.86 3.88 -3.16
C PHE A 74 -12.23 4.28 -3.70
N GLU A 75 -12.80 5.38 -3.22
CA GLU A 75 -14.05 5.90 -3.74
C GLU A 75 -13.94 6.25 -5.23
N ILE A 76 -12.89 6.96 -5.63
CA ILE A 76 -12.63 7.29 -7.04
C ILE A 76 -12.41 6.01 -7.85
N ALA A 77 -11.60 5.07 -7.38
CA ALA A 77 -11.31 3.81 -8.06
C ALA A 77 -12.59 3.01 -8.34
N GLY A 78 -13.44 2.80 -7.33
CA GLY A 78 -14.70 2.10 -7.51
C GLY A 78 -15.65 2.82 -8.47
N LYS A 79 -15.81 4.14 -8.32
CA LYS A 79 -16.66 4.96 -9.20
C LYS A 79 -16.18 4.97 -10.66
N TRP A 80 -14.86 4.98 -10.90
CA TRP A 80 -14.32 4.90 -12.26
C TRP A 80 -14.51 3.51 -12.89
N MET A 81 -14.60 2.48 -12.09
CA MET A 81 -14.92 1.12 -12.53
C MET A 81 -16.43 0.84 -12.58
N SER A 82 -17.27 1.85 -12.38
CA SER A 82 -18.74 1.79 -12.39
C SER A 82 -19.35 0.98 -11.23
N ALA A 83 -18.63 0.78 -10.14
CA ALA A 83 -19.17 0.23 -8.92
C ALA A 83 -19.96 1.29 -8.11
N ASP A 84 -20.94 0.85 -7.35
CA ASP A 84 -21.62 1.63 -6.32
C ASP A 84 -20.73 1.68 -5.08
N THR A 85 -20.22 2.86 -4.75
CA THR A 85 -19.26 3.05 -3.66
C THR A 85 -19.86 3.88 -2.55
N ILE A 86 -19.91 3.33 -1.34
CA ILE A 86 -20.49 3.97 -0.15
C ILE A 86 -19.40 4.15 0.90
N ASN A 87 -19.31 5.34 1.49
CA ASN A 87 -18.38 5.64 2.56
C ASN A 87 -19.10 5.62 3.92
N ILE A 88 -18.58 4.82 4.85
CA ILE A 88 -19.03 4.78 6.25
C ILE A 88 -17.84 5.13 7.15
N THR A 89 -18.04 6.06 8.07
CA THR A 89 -17.05 6.43 9.08
C THR A 89 -17.45 5.92 10.44
N GLY A 90 -16.49 5.45 11.25
CA GLY A 90 -16.76 4.97 12.60
C GLY A 90 -17.38 6.05 13.50
N LYS A 91 -16.95 7.32 13.34
CA LYS A 91 -17.57 8.48 13.98
C LYS A 91 -18.91 8.79 13.31
N GLY A 92 -20.02 8.72 14.08
CA GLY A 92 -21.37 8.99 13.56
C GLY A 92 -22.11 7.77 13.00
N SER A 93 -21.53 6.57 13.08
CA SER A 93 -22.18 5.29 12.81
C SER A 93 -22.68 4.62 14.09
N SER A 94 -23.35 3.45 13.99
CA SER A 94 -23.76 2.62 15.13
C SER A 94 -22.57 2.21 16.02
N ALA A 95 -21.38 2.11 15.47
CA ALA A 95 -20.15 1.85 16.24
C ALA A 95 -19.90 2.93 17.33
N SER A 96 -20.26 4.20 17.06
CA SER A 96 -20.18 5.27 18.08
C SER A 96 -21.19 5.11 19.22
N LYS A 97 -22.20 4.25 19.08
CA LYS A 97 -23.20 3.91 20.09
C LYS A 97 -22.83 2.64 20.88
N GLY A 98 -21.61 2.09 20.70
CA GLY A 98 -21.12 0.90 21.41
C GLY A 98 -21.37 -0.42 20.67
N GLU A 99 -21.79 -0.40 19.40
CA GLU A 99 -21.87 -1.61 18.59
C GLU A 99 -20.48 -2.19 18.33
N SER A 100 -20.35 -3.51 18.42
CA SER A 100 -19.07 -4.18 18.17
C SER A 100 -18.71 -4.13 16.69
N LEU A 101 -17.38 -4.20 16.39
CA LEU A 101 -16.89 -4.30 15.00
C LEU A 101 -17.56 -5.47 14.27
N ARG A 102 -17.72 -6.62 14.96
CA ARG A 102 -18.34 -7.82 14.41
C ARG A 102 -19.78 -7.59 13.99
N ASP A 103 -20.58 -6.96 14.83
CA ASP A 103 -21.99 -6.71 14.55
C ASP A 103 -22.13 -5.69 13.42
N THR A 104 -21.31 -4.64 13.43
CA THR A 104 -21.28 -3.63 12.36
C THR A 104 -20.99 -4.26 10.99
N VAL A 105 -19.93 -5.08 10.88
CA VAL A 105 -19.56 -5.65 9.57
C VAL A 105 -20.56 -6.71 9.10
N ARG A 106 -21.12 -7.51 10.00
CA ARG A 106 -22.17 -8.49 9.66
C ARG A 106 -23.46 -7.83 9.21
N THR A 107 -23.83 -6.71 9.83
CA THR A 107 -25.00 -5.91 9.40
C THR A 107 -24.79 -5.37 7.98
N ILE A 108 -23.58 -4.90 7.66
CA ILE A 108 -23.23 -4.41 6.32
C ILE A 108 -23.22 -5.57 5.30
N ASP A 109 -22.62 -6.69 5.66
CA ASP A 109 -22.53 -7.89 4.81
C ASP A 109 -23.92 -8.44 4.45
N ALA A 110 -24.86 -8.44 5.43
CA ALA A 110 -26.24 -8.84 5.22
C ALA A 110 -27.02 -7.95 4.22
N MET A 111 -26.48 -6.78 3.83
CA MET A 111 -27.04 -5.94 2.77
C MET A 111 -26.61 -6.41 1.36
N GLY A 112 -25.82 -7.49 1.24
CA GLY A 112 -25.39 -8.05 -0.04
C GLY A 112 -24.29 -7.25 -0.71
N VAL A 113 -23.31 -6.73 0.05
CA VAL A 113 -22.16 -5.99 -0.50
C VAL A 113 -21.09 -6.93 -1.03
N ASP A 114 -20.39 -6.53 -2.11
CA ASP A 114 -19.37 -7.36 -2.73
C ASP A 114 -17.98 -7.18 -2.07
N ALA A 115 -17.68 -5.98 -1.57
CA ALA A 115 -16.38 -5.72 -0.93
C ALA A 115 -16.48 -4.74 0.25
N LEU A 116 -15.66 -5.02 1.27
CA LEU A 116 -15.39 -4.15 2.42
C LEU A 116 -13.93 -3.67 2.38
N VAL A 117 -13.75 -2.38 2.18
CA VAL A 117 -12.45 -1.70 2.33
C VAL A 117 -12.37 -1.18 3.75
N ILE A 118 -11.59 -1.85 4.62
CA ILE A 118 -11.57 -1.53 6.04
C ILE A 118 -10.28 -0.84 6.46
N ARG A 119 -10.40 0.25 7.25
CA ARG A 119 -9.33 0.89 7.99
C ARG A 119 -9.65 0.99 9.46
N HIS A 120 -8.80 0.40 10.31
CA HIS A 120 -9.06 0.28 11.74
C HIS A 120 -7.81 0.58 12.59
N GLY A 121 -7.99 1.08 13.81
CA GLY A 121 -6.90 1.38 14.75
C GLY A 121 -6.26 0.14 15.39
N ALA A 122 -6.93 -1.00 15.41
CA ALA A 122 -6.39 -2.25 15.94
C ALA A 122 -5.72 -3.08 14.85
N SER A 123 -4.50 -3.54 15.11
CA SER A 123 -3.77 -4.49 14.26
C SER A 123 -4.52 -5.82 14.19
N GLY A 124 -4.62 -6.42 13.00
CA GLY A 124 -5.33 -7.68 12.76
C GLY A 124 -6.86 -7.53 12.56
N ALA A 125 -7.42 -6.33 12.66
CA ALA A 125 -8.85 -6.11 12.49
C ALA A 125 -9.38 -6.58 11.13
N ALA A 126 -8.63 -6.33 10.04
CA ALA A 126 -9.01 -6.79 8.70
C ALA A 126 -9.07 -8.31 8.60
N HIS A 127 -8.15 -9.04 9.24
CA HIS A 127 -8.15 -10.50 9.30
C HIS A 127 -9.37 -11.05 10.05
N GLN A 128 -9.72 -10.41 11.18
CA GLN A 128 -10.93 -10.81 11.93
C GLN A 128 -12.19 -10.60 11.09
N VAL A 129 -12.29 -9.45 10.42
CA VAL A 129 -13.45 -9.14 9.56
C VAL A 129 -13.59 -10.15 8.43
N ALA A 130 -12.49 -10.55 7.77
CA ALA A 130 -12.52 -11.55 6.72
C ALA A 130 -13.09 -12.91 7.16
N GLY A 131 -12.97 -13.24 8.46
CA GLY A 131 -13.57 -14.45 9.03
C GLY A 131 -15.05 -14.31 9.43
N TRP A 132 -15.65 -13.14 9.31
CA TRP A 132 -17.02 -12.87 9.74
C TRP A 132 -17.99 -12.53 8.62
N VAL A 133 -17.48 -12.25 7.40
CA VAL A 133 -18.26 -11.78 6.26
C VAL A 133 -18.01 -12.62 5.01
N ASP A 134 -18.98 -12.61 4.11
CA ASP A 134 -18.88 -13.23 2.80
C ASP A 134 -18.30 -12.29 1.74
N ALA A 135 -18.36 -10.97 1.95
CA ALA A 135 -17.77 -9.97 1.09
C ALA A 135 -16.23 -10.09 1.02
N HIS A 136 -15.64 -9.66 -0.09
CA HIS A 136 -14.18 -9.51 -0.18
C HIS A 136 -13.68 -8.43 0.78
N VAL A 137 -12.60 -8.69 1.51
CA VAL A 137 -12.03 -7.73 2.47
C VAL A 137 -10.70 -7.18 1.99
N ILE A 138 -10.58 -5.85 2.00
CA ILE A 138 -9.36 -5.14 1.62
C ILE A 138 -8.87 -4.32 2.81
N ASN A 139 -7.66 -4.63 3.28
CA ASN A 139 -7.01 -3.90 4.35
C ASN A 139 -6.51 -2.53 3.86
N ALA A 140 -7.17 -1.45 4.27
CA ALA A 140 -6.79 -0.07 3.99
C ALA A 140 -5.95 0.57 5.13
N GLY A 141 -5.36 -0.28 5.97
CA GLY A 141 -4.48 0.06 7.08
C GLY A 141 -5.06 -0.31 8.44
N ASP A 142 -4.40 -1.23 9.15
CA ASP A 142 -4.78 -1.70 10.47
C ASP A 142 -3.68 -1.47 11.51
N GLY A 143 -3.97 -0.69 12.53
CA GLY A 143 -3.06 -0.39 13.63
C GLY A 143 -1.66 0.04 13.16
N THR A 144 -0.64 -0.63 13.68
CA THR A 144 0.76 -0.54 13.27
C THR A 144 1.19 -1.75 12.41
N HIS A 145 0.23 -2.55 11.93
CA HIS A 145 0.47 -3.84 11.29
C HIS A 145 0.78 -3.68 9.81
N GLU A 146 -0.22 -3.47 8.95
CA GLU A 146 -0.01 -3.39 7.51
C GLU A 146 -0.93 -2.39 6.78
N HIS A 147 -0.53 -2.04 5.56
CA HIS A 147 -1.31 -1.28 4.59
C HIS A 147 -0.94 -1.75 3.17
N PRO A 148 -1.43 -2.91 2.72
CA PRO A 148 -0.99 -3.56 1.48
C PRO A 148 -1.08 -2.66 0.25
N THR A 149 -2.19 -1.96 0.04
CA THR A 149 -2.34 -1.07 -1.12
C THR A 149 -1.43 0.14 -1.11
N GLN A 150 -0.86 0.51 0.07
CA GLN A 150 0.18 1.54 0.12
C GLN A 150 1.51 0.97 -0.39
N ALA A 151 1.89 -0.22 0.02
CA ALA A 151 3.13 -0.85 -0.46
C ALA A 151 3.08 -1.11 -1.97
N LEU A 152 1.93 -1.55 -2.49
CA LEU A 152 1.74 -1.74 -3.92
C LEU A 152 1.88 -0.42 -4.71
N LEU A 153 1.27 0.68 -4.24
CA LEU A 153 1.41 1.97 -4.93
C LEU A 153 2.81 2.56 -4.79
N ASP A 154 3.50 2.32 -3.67
CA ASP A 154 4.88 2.77 -3.46
C ASP A 154 5.82 2.03 -4.43
N ALA A 155 5.72 0.70 -4.52
CA ALA A 155 6.47 -0.11 -5.45
C ALA A 155 6.18 0.28 -6.90
N TYR A 156 4.89 0.42 -7.27
CA TYR A 156 4.47 0.86 -8.59
C TYR A 156 5.10 2.22 -8.97
N THR A 157 5.05 3.19 -8.06
CA THR A 157 5.56 4.54 -8.32
C THR A 157 7.08 4.54 -8.48
N MET A 158 7.79 3.75 -7.66
CA MET A 158 9.25 3.58 -7.80
C MET A 158 9.60 2.94 -9.16
N GLU A 159 8.88 1.88 -9.58
CA GLU A 159 9.12 1.20 -10.86
C GLU A 159 8.84 2.10 -12.07
N GLN A 160 7.84 2.96 -12.02
CA GLN A 160 7.55 3.91 -13.09
C GLN A 160 8.74 4.87 -13.33
N ARG A 161 9.56 5.14 -12.33
CA ARG A 161 10.70 6.06 -12.43
C ARG A 161 12.04 5.33 -12.59
N LEU A 162 12.24 4.22 -11.88
CA LEU A 162 13.52 3.51 -11.79
C LEU A 162 13.60 2.27 -12.70
N GLY A 163 12.47 1.85 -13.28
CA GLY A 163 12.34 0.55 -13.94
C GLY A 163 12.24 -0.58 -12.90
N SER A 164 12.80 -1.76 -13.20
CA SER A 164 12.78 -2.90 -12.28
C SER A 164 13.39 -2.51 -10.92
N LEU A 165 12.76 -2.99 -9.84
CA LEU A 165 13.28 -2.86 -8.48
C LEU A 165 14.29 -3.96 -8.12
N GLU A 166 14.46 -4.96 -8.99
CA GLU A 166 15.46 -6.02 -8.77
C GLU A 166 16.86 -5.42 -8.65
N GLY A 167 17.50 -5.73 -7.55
CA GLY A 167 18.82 -5.22 -7.23
C GLY A 167 18.85 -3.72 -6.90
N LYS A 168 17.76 -2.97 -6.81
CA LYS A 168 17.76 -1.57 -6.38
C LYS A 168 17.92 -1.46 -4.87
N HIS A 169 18.64 -0.44 -4.42
CA HIS A 169 18.82 -0.14 -3.00
C HIS A 169 17.76 0.87 -2.53
N VAL A 170 16.86 0.42 -1.65
CA VAL A 170 15.79 1.24 -1.08
C VAL A 170 16.07 1.46 0.41
N ALA A 171 16.25 2.71 0.82
CA ALA A 171 16.35 3.09 2.22
C ALA A 171 14.99 3.59 2.75
N ILE A 172 14.50 3.00 3.85
CA ILE A 172 13.28 3.42 4.53
C ILE A 172 13.67 4.03 5.88
N VAL A 173 13.35 5.29 6.08
CA VAL A 173 13.88 6.10 7.18
C VAL A 173 12.77 6.65 8.07
N GLY A 174 12.89 6.48 9.37
CA GLY A 174 12.06 7.21 10.32
C GLY A 174 11.41 6.38 11.41
N ASP A 175 10.11 6.60 11.65
CA ASP A 175 9.34 5.93 12.70
C ASP A 175 8.93 4.51 12.26
N LEU A 176 9.82 3.54 12.46
CA LEU A 176 9.59 2.14 12.08
C LEU A 176 8.64 1.43 13.05
N THR A 177 8.61 1.86 14.31
CA THR A 177 7.80 1.21 15.36
C THR A 177 6.30 1.42 15.13
N HIS A 178 5.90 2.64 14.79
CA HIS A 178 4.48 3.00 14.69
C HIS A 178 3.97 2.97 13.24
N SER A 179 4.86 2.79 12.26
CA SER A 179 4.48 2.80 10.84
C SER A 179 4.02 1.44 10.35
N ARG A 180 2.74 1.33 9.98
CA ARG A 180 2.19 0.17 9.27
C ARG A 180 2.75 0.04 7.84
N VAL A 181 3.20 1.15 7.27
CA VAL A 181 3.69 1.21 5.89
C VAL A 181 5.01 0.47 5.73
N VAL A 182 5.89 0.54 6.75
CA VAL A 182 7.20 -0.11 6.65
C VAL A 182 7.11 -1.63 6.49
N ARG A 183 6.20 -2.28 7.23
CA ARG A 183 6.05 -3.76 7.16
C ARG A 183 5.61 -4.20 5.78
N SER A 184 4.55 -3.58 5.25
CA SER A 184 4.05 -3.89 3.92
C SER A 184 5.07 -3.59 2.82
N ASN A 185 5.79 -2.46 2.91
CA ASN A 185 6.84 -2.11 1.94
C ASN A 185 8.01 -3.07 2.01
N LEU A 186 8.45 -3.46 3.20
CA LEU A 186 9.55 -4.41 3.35
C LEU A 186 9.25 -5.73 2.64
N ILE A 187 8.05 -6.29 2.88
CA ILE A 187 7.61 -7.54 2.24
C ILE A 187 7.53 -7.35 0.71
N SER A 188 6.89 -6.28 0.25
CA SER A 188 6.72 -6.00 -1.18
C SER A 188 8.05 -5.83 -1.90
N LEU A 189 8.90 -4.95 -1.40
CA LEU A 189 10.19 -4.61 -2.02
C LEU A 189 11.14 -5.81 -2.06
N ARG A 190 11.21 -6.58 -0.97
CA ARG A 190 12.03 -7.80 -0.94
C ARG A 190 11.54 -8.84 -1.94
N ARG A 191 10.22 -9.03 -2.09
CA ARG A 191 9.65 -9.93 -3.11
C ARG A 191 9.90 -9.47 -4.54
N LEU A 192 10.04 -8.16 -4.75
CA LEU A 192 10.42 -7.58 -6.04
C LEU A 192 11.94 -7.54 -6.27
N GLY A 193 12.74 -8.12 -5.36
CA GLY A 193 14.18 -8.25 -5.49
C GLY A 193 14.99 -7.02 -5.08
N ALA A 194 14.37 -6.05 -4.42
CA ALA A 194 15.09 -4.87 -3.92
C ALA A 194 15.91 -5.20 -2.67
N ASP A 195 17.06 -4.55 -2.52
CA ASP A 195 17.82 -4.51 -1.27
C ASP A 195 17.28 -3.41 -0.38
N VAL A 196 16.86 -3.74 0.84
CA VAL A 196 16.21 -2.79 1.74
C VAL A 196 17.09 -2.50 2.94
N THR A 197 17.30 -1.21 3.24
CA THR A 197 17.92 -0.75 4.48
C THR A 197 16.91 0.04 5.29
N LEU A 198 16.65 -0.39 6.52
CA LEU A 198 15.81 0.33 7.49
C LEU A 198 16.67 1.21 8.38
N VAL A 199 16.33 2.49 8.49
CA VAL A 199 17.10 3.48 9.26
C VAL A 199 16.20 4.17 10.27
N ALA A 200 16.55 4.08 11.56
CA ALA A 200 15.81 4.76 12.62
C ALA A 200 16.69 4.99 13.86
N PRO A 201 16.34 5.97 14.72
CA PRO A 201 16.90 6.01 16.07
C PRO A 201 16.56 4.72 16.81
N PRO A 202 17.42 4.27 17.75
CA PRO A 202 17.20 3.03 18.52
C PRO A 202 15.82 2.95 19.16
N THR A 203 15.28 4.07 19.63
CA THR A 203 13.97 4.18 20.27
C THR A 203 12.78 4.01 19.32
N LEU A 204 12.98 4.18 18.02
CA LEU A 204 11.97 4.00 16.97
C LEU A 204 12.21 2.73 16.13
N MET A 205 13.18 1.91 16.55
CA MET A 205 13.41 0.59 15.97
C MET A 205 12.55 -0.45 16.71
N PRO A 206 11.69 -1.22 16.01
CA PRO A 206 10.83 -2.20 16.65
C PRO A 206 11.63 -3.27 17.40
N SER A 207 11.15 -3.71 18.56
CA SER A 207 11.74 -4.87 19.24
C SER A 207 11.66 -6.11 18.37
N GLY A 208 12.71 -6.93 18.38
CA GLY A 208 12.77 -8.17 17.56
C GLY A 208 13.07 -7.95 16.07
N ILE A 209 13.23 -6.70 15.60
CA ILE A 209 13.50 -6.42 14.18
C ILE A 209 14.80 -7.07 13.69
N GLY A 210 15.81 -7.26 14.57
CA GLY A 210 17.07 -7.90 14.22
C GLY A 210 16.89 -9.37 13.83
N ALA A 211 16.02 -10.12 14.51
CA ALA A 211 15.71 -11.49 14.14
C ALA A 211 14.98 -11.56 12.80
N TRP A 212 14.08 -10.62 12.55
CA TRP A 212 13.38 -10.51 11.27
C TRP A 212 14.33 -10.12 10.14
N SER A 213 15.24 -9.16 10.39
CA SER A 213 16.30 -8.79 9.44
C SER A 213 17.16 -9.98 9.05
N ALA A 214 17.58 -10.80 10.01
CA ALA A 214 18.38 -12.00 9.76
C ALA A 214 17.61 -13.05 8.93
N ALA A 215 16.30 -13.19 9.13
CA ALA A 215 15.46 -14.13 8.41
C ALA A 215 15.15 -13.68 6.97
N GLU A 216 14.87 -12.40 6.77
CA GLU A 216 14.41 -11.83 5.47
C GLU A 216 15.54 -11.17 4.66
N GLY A 217 16.73 -11.01 5.24
CA GLY A 217 17.91 -10.51 4.54
C GLY A 217 17.88 -9.01 4.21
N PHE A 218 17.31 -8.17 5.08
CA PHE A 218 17.39 -6.72 4.96
C PHE A 218 18.37 -6.13 5.98
N THR A 219 18.84 -4.91 5.73
CA THR A 219 19.85 -4.24 6.57
C THR A 219 19.22 -3.29 7.58
N LEU A 220 19.82 -3.16 8.76
CA LEU A 220 19.44 -2.20 9.79
C LEU A 220 20.56 -1.19 10.00
N SER A 221 20.21 0.08 10.17
CA SER A 221 21.14 1.15 10.52
C SER A 221 20.51 2.13 11.53
N HIS A 222 21.36 2.72 12.37
CA HIS A 222 21.00 3.84 13.23
C HIS A 222 21.66 5.14 12.74
N ASP A 223 22.44 5.10 11.66
CA ASP A 223 23.15 6.23 11.10
C ASP A 223 22.68 6.48 9.66
N LEU A 224 21.87 7.54 9.50
CA LEU A 224 21.37 7.94 8.20
C LEU A 224 22.48 8.43 7.28
N ASP A 225 23.41 9.23 7.82
CA ASP A 225 24.48 9.81 7.00
C ASP A 225 25.44 8.74 6.48
N ALA A 226 25.69 7.68 7.25
CA ALA A 226 26.47 6.53 6.78
C ALA A 226 25.76 5.80 5.62
N VAL A 227 24.43 5.60 5.71
CA VAL A 227 23.64 4.96 4.63
C VAL A 227 23.60 5.81 3.37
N LEU A 228 23.54 7.13 3.51
CA LEU A 228 23.54 8.08 2.39
C LEU A 228 24.96 8.37 1.80
N GLY A 229 25.97 7.62 2.18
CA GLY A 229 27.34 7.82 1.67
C GLY A 229 28.09 8.99 2.29
N GLY A 230 27.76 9.35 3.55
CA GLY A 230 28.42 10.41 4.31
C GLY A 230 29.84 10.07 4.76
N LYS A 231 30.58 11.08 5.28
CA LYS A 231 31.92 10.91 5.87
C LYS A 231 31.85 9.91 7.04
N GLY A 232 32.50 8.79 6.92
CA GLY A 232 32.50 7.72 7.92
C GLY A 232 32.04 6.35 7.39
N SER A 233 31.46 6.27 6.20
CA SER A 233 31.21 5.01 5.50
C SER A 233 32.56 4.42 5.07
N GLY A 234 33.07 3.46 5.84
CA GLY A 234 34.17 2.59 5.37
C GLY A 234 33.65 1.76 4.19
N GLU A 235 34.49 1.53 3.19
CA GLU A 235 34.16 0.91 1.90
C GLU A 235 32.96 1.54 1.19
N ALA A 236 33.10 1.86 -0.10
CA ALA A 236 32.14 2.63 -0.89
C ALA A 236 30.68 2.16 -0.64
N ALA A 237 29.95 2.91 0.19
CA ALA A 237 28.55 2.63 0.45
C ALA A 237 27.81 2.62 -0.89
N ARG A 238 27.09 1.55 -1.17
CA ARG A 238 26.30 1.43 -2.40
C ARG A 238 25.29 2.59 -2.45
N PRO A 239 25.21 3.35 -3.56
CA PRO A 239 24.26 4.44 -3.68
C PRO A 239 22.82 3.98 -3.41
N VAL A 240 22.03 4.85 -2.78
CA VAL A 240 20.60 4.64 -2.59
C VAL A 240 19.88 5.00 -3.89
N ASP A 241 19.03 4.13 -4.39
CA ASP A 241 18.19 4.36 -5.58
C ASP A 241 16.85 5.01 -5.20
N ALA A 242 16.27 4.62 -4.06
CA ALA A 242 15.05 5.21 -3.53
C ALA A 242 15.15 5.48 -2.02
N LEU A 243 14.78 6.66 -1.60
CA LEU A 243 14.68 7.04 -0.20
C LEU A 243 13.21 7.25 0.19
N MET A 244 12.70 6.39 1.06
CA MET A 244 11.35 6.54 1.60
C MET A 244 11.42 7.13 3.01
N MET A 245 10.94 8.36 3.16
CA MET A 245 10.83 9.02 4.46
C MET A 245 9.50 8.66 5.10
N LEU A 246 9.52 8.17 6.34
CA LEU A 246 8.33 7.85 7.10
C LEU A 246 7.88 9.05 7.94
N ARG A 247 6.57 9.23 8.01
CA ARG A 247 5.97 10.22 8.91
C ARG A 247 6.26 9.86 10.38
N VAL A 248 6.73 10.81 11.15
CA VAL A 248 6.81 10.70 12.61
C VAL A 248 5.40 10.78 13.18
N GLN A 249 4.91 9.69 13.77
CA GLN A 249 3.51 9.55 14.22
C GLN A 249 3.36 9.97 15.68
N LYS A 250 3.52 11.27 15.96
CA LYS A 250 3.45 11.84 17.32
C LYS A 250 2.18 11.46 18.08
N GLU A 251 1.07 11.33 17.38
CA GLU A 251 -0.23 10.94 17.94
C GLU A 251 -0.29 9.49 18.47
N ARG A 252 0.67 8.66 18.09
CA ARG A 252 0.81 7.26 18.54
C ARG A 252 1.92 7.07 19.56
N MET A 253 2.68 8.12 19.86
CA MET A 253 3.78 8.09 20.80
C MET A 253 3.31 8.44 22.20
N SER A 254 3.49 7.51 23.14
CA SER A 254 3.35 7.77 24.57
C SER A 254 4.74 7.69 25.20
N GLY A 255 5.40 8.85 25.46
CA GLY A 255 6.74 8.90 26.06
C GLY A 255 7.80 9.61 25.20
N GLY A 256 9.05 9.61 25.66
CA GLY A 256 10.19 10.28 25.03
C GLY A 256 10.92 9.37 24.03
N PHE A 257 10.44 9.30 22.79
CA PHE A 257 11.12 8.51 21.75
C PHE A 257 12.34 9.22 21.14
N PHE A 258 12.40 10.54 21.27
CA PHE A 258 13.57 11.37 20.95
C PHE A 258 13.50 12.65 21.80
N PRO A 259 14.68 13.24 22.17
CA PRO A 259 14.72 14.35 23.09
C PRO A 259 13.98 15.59 22.60
N THR A 260 14.21 15.96 21.33
CA THR A 260 13.54 17.10 20.67
C THR A 260 13.28 16.84 19.18
N ALA A 261 12.31 17.57 18.63
CA ALA A 261 12.06 17.54 17.18
C ALA A 261 13.31 17.95 16.37
N ARG A 262 14.11 18.91 16.90
CA ARG A 262 15.35 19.35 16.26
C ARG A 262 16.38 18.23 16.17
N GLU A 263 16.58 17.48 17.26
CA GLU A 263 17.52 16.35 17.27
C GLU A 263 17.10 15.24 16.32
N TYR A 264 15.79 14.96 16.25
CA TYR A 264 15.29 14.04 15.23
C TYR A 264 15.60 14.55 13.82
N THR A 265 15.32 15.81 13.51
CA THR A 265 15.60 16.39 12.18
C THR A 265 17.08 16.35 11.86
N VAL A 266 17.96 16.67 12.81
CA VAL A 266 19.41 16.65 12.62
C VAL A 266 19.92 15.23 12.37
N GLY A 267 19.42 14.24 13.11
CA GLY A 267 19.84 12.83 12.95
C GLY A 267 19.21 12.12 11.77
N TYR A 268 17.91 12.34 11.51
CA TYR A 268 17.11 11.49 10.63
C TYR A 268 16.26 12.23 9.61
N GLY A 269 16.23 13.57 9.61
CA GLY A 269 15.46 14.35 8.64
C GLY A 269 16.16 14.43 7.28
N LEU A 270 15.38 14.35 6.21
CA LEU A 270 15.87 14.68 4.87
C LEU A 270 15.96 16.21 4.72
N THR A 271 17.12 16.75 5.02
CA THR A 271 17.45 18.17 4.86
C THR A 271 17.86 18.48 3.43
N ARG A 272 17.96 19.76 3.09
CA ARG A 272 18.47 20.20 1.78
C ARG A 272 19.89 19.68 1.51
N ASP A 273 20.77 19.72 2.52
CA ASP A 273 22.17 19.27 2.37
C ASP A 273 22.24 17.75 2.12
N ARG A 274 21.39 16.95 2.77
CA ARG A 274 21.28 15.52 2.52
C ARG A 274 20.72 15.24 1.13
N LEU A 275 19.70 15.98 0.70
CA LEU A 275 19.17 15.86 -0.66
C LEU A 275 20.24 16.17 -1.71
N ASN A 276 21.00 17.25 -1.57
CA ASN A 276 22.05 17.62 -2.51
C ASN A 276 23.10 16.50 -2.60
N ARG A 277 23.58 15.97 -1.47
CA ARG A 277 24.52 14.85 -1.44
C ARG A 277 23.97 13.59 -2.12
N LEU A 278 22.69 13.28 -1.92
CA LEU A 278 22.04 12.17 -2.61
C LEU A 278 22.00 12.35 -4.12
N CYS A 279 21.63 13.55 -4.58
CA CYS A 279 21.60 13.88 -6.01
C CYS A 279 23.00 13.87 -6.64
N ASP A 280 24.02 14.30 -5.90
CA ASP A 280 25.42 14.23 -6.35
C ASP A 280 25.91 12.78 -6.48
N ALA A 281 25.50 11.91 -5.56
CA ALA A 281 25.86 10.48 -5.57
C ALA A 281 25.05 9.66 -6.58
N ASN A 282 23.77 9.99 -6.75
CA ASN A 282 22.85 9.34 -7.69
C ASN A 282 21.82 10.36 -8.21
N PRO A 283 22.03 10.93 -9.40
CA PRO A 283 21.09 11.90 -10.00
C PRO A 283 19.68 11.34 -10.24
N GLU A 284 19.55 10.01 -10.38
CA GLU A 284 18.26 9.32 -10.59
C GLU A 284 17.55 8.92 -9.29
N ILE A 285 18.10 9.32 -8.12
CA ILE A 285 17.47 9.06 -6.81
C ILE A 285 16.02 9.49 -6.81
N VAL A 286 15.15 8.69 -6.20
CA VAL A 286 13.75 9.06 -5.97
C VAL A 286 13.44 9.20 -4.49
N ILE A 287 12.62 10.18 -4.15
CA ILE A 287 12.18 10.46 -2.79
C ILE A 287 10.70 10.13 -2.67
N CYS A 288 10.36 9.22 -1.76
CA CYS A 288 9.00 8.79 -1.48
C CYS A 288 8.57 9.17 -0.06
N HIS A 289 7.27 9.37 0.14
CA HIS A 289 6.68 9.59 1.45
C HIS A 289 5.20 9.17 1.45
N PRO A 290 4.73 8.32 2.37
CA PRO A 290 3.35 7.82 2.37
C PRO A 290 2.32 8.89 2.75
N GLY A 291 2.80 10.05 3.25
CA GLY A 291 1.98 11.19 3.70
C GLY A 291 1.09 10.90 4.91
N PRO A 292 0.54 11.97 5.53
CA PRO A 292 0.92 13.38 5.34
C PRO A 292 2.33 13.68 5.84
N MET A 293 3.03 14.62 5.22
CA MET A 293 4.37 15.01 5.63
C MET A 293 4.32 16.01 6.80
N ASN A 294 5.23 15.85 7.77
CA ASN A 294 5.55 16.89 8.74
C ASN A 294 6.75 17.69 8.21
N ARG A 295 6.47 18.68 7.35
CA ARG A 295 7.53 19.52 6.76
C ARG A 295 8.34 20.22 7.85
N GLY A 296 9.67 20.15 7.74
CA GLY A 296 10.60 20.67 8.75
C GLY A 296 10.92 19.68 9.88
N LEU A 297 10.34 18.48 9.88
CA LEU A 297 10.66 17.41 10.83
C LEU A 297 11.38 16.26 10.12
N GLU A 298 10.64 15.34 9.51
CA GLU A 298 11.26 14.21 8.77
C GLU A 298 11.70 14.59 7.36
N ILE A 299 11.13 15.64 6.76
CA ILE A 299 11.47 16.10 5.42
C ILE A 299 11.40 17.63 5.36
N SER A 300 12.42 18.28 4.78
CA SER A 300 12.40 19.71 4.54
C SER A 300 11.42 20.08 3.42
N ALA A 301 10.99 21.36 3.36
CA ALA A 301 10.12 21.83 2.28
C ALA A 301 10.79 21.67 0.92
N ASP A 302 12.08 22.04 0.82
CA ASP A 302 12.86 21.91 -0.41
C ASP A 302 12.92 20.47 -0.92
N ALA A 303 13.13 19.50 -0.02
CA ALA A 303 13.19 18.10 -0.39
C ALA A 303 11.81 17.53 -0.79
N ALA A 304 10.74 17.98 -0.13
CA ALA A 304 9.38 17.55 -0.45
C ALA A 304 8.91 18.02 -1.82
N ASP A 305 9.42 19.18 -2.28
CA ASP A 305 9.02 19.82 -3.54
C ASP A 305 10.11 19.68 -4.63
N ALA A 306 11.16 18.89 -4.39
CA ALA A 306 12.23 18.64 -5.33
C ALA A 306 11.77 17.81 -6.54
N ALA A 307 12.50 17.89 -7.65
CA ALA A 307 12.22 17.11 -8.87
C ALA A 307 12.32 15.58 -8.66
N GLN A 308 13.09 15.15 -7.67
CA GLN A 308 13.22 13.76 -7.25
C GLN A 308 12.04 13.24 -6.41
N SER A 309 11.18 14.16 -5.92
CA SER A 309 10.04 13.81 -5.06
C SER A 309 8.90 13.18 -5.86
N LEU A 310 8.54 11.95 -5.51
CA LEU A 310 7.42 11.21 -6.10
C LEU A 310 6.14 11.28 -5.28
N VAL A 311 6.04 12.17 -4.29
CA VAL A 311 4.92 12.21 -3.34
C VAL A 311 3.57 12.41 -4.04
N LEU A 312 3.50 13.26 -5.06
CA LEU A 312 2.27 13.48 -5.84
C LEU A 312 2.01 12.33 -6.82
N ASP A 313 3.08 11.74 -7.37
CA ASP A 313 2.96 10.55 -8.22
C ASP A 313 2.41 9.36 -7.43
N GLN A 314 2.85 9.16 -6.17
CA GLN A 314 2.28 8.15 -5.26
C GLN A 314 0.77 8.38 -5.02
N VAL A 315 0.30 9.62 -4.92
CA VAL A 315 -1.13 9.92 -4.77
C VAL A 315 -1.90 9.53 -6.04
N SER A 316 -1.37 9.88 -7.21
CA SER A 316 -1.96 9.52 -8.51
C SER A 316 -1.97 8.00 -8.72
N ALA A 317 -0.82 7.35 -8.55
CA ALA A 317 -0.65 5.91 -8.62
C ALA A 317 -1.61 5.15 -7.69
N GLY A 318 -1.92 5.75 -6.54
CA GLY A 318 -2.84 5.17 -5.57
C GLY A 318 -4.23 4.87 -6.13
N VAL A 319 -4.73 5.64 -7.08
CA VAL A 319 -6.04 5.36 -7.72
C VAL A 319 -5.90 4.18 -8.68
N ALA A 320 -4.89 4.16 -9.55
CA ALA A 320 -4.67 3.09 -10.52
C ALA A 320 -4.43 1.74 -9.85
N VAL A 321 -3.59 1.70 -8.81
CA VAL A 321 -3.31 0.47 -8.05
C VAL A 321 -4.57 -0.04 -7.34
N ARG A 322 -5.40 0.86 -6.77
CA ARG A 322 -6.66 0.45 -6.14
C ARG A 322 -7.70 -0.02 -7.14
N MET A 323 -7.74 0.55 -8.35
CA MET A 323 -8.54 0.00 -9.45
C MET A 323 -8.08 -1.41 -9.81
N SER A 324 -6.76 -1.63 -9.93
CA SER A 324 -6.19 -2.96 -10.18
C SER A 324 -6.55 -3.97 -9.09
N VAL A 325 -6.41 -3.61 -7.83
CA VAL A 325 -6.78 -4.48 -6.69
C VAL A 325 -8.28 -4.83 -6.75
N LEU A 326 -9.15 -3.85 -6.94
CA LEU A 326 -10.59 -4.07 -7.06
C LEU A 326 -10.93 -4.96 -8.25
N TYR A 327 -10.23 -4.78 -9.37
CA TYR A 327 -10.38 -5.62 -10.55
C TYR A 327 -10.10 -7.09 -10.25
N HIS A 328 -8.95 -7.38 -9.68
CA HIS A 328 -8.52 -8.75 -9.40
C HIS A 328 -9.36 -9.46 -8.33
N LEU A 329 -9.94 -8.70 -7.41
CA LEU A 329 -10.78 -9.29 -6.35
C LEU A 329 -12.25 -9.47 -6.80
N LEU A 330 -12.78 -8.59 -7.68
CA LEU A 330 -14.22 -8.53 -7.93
C LEU A 330 -14.63 -8.88 -9.36
N ALA A 331 -13.73 -8.77 -10.36
CA ALA A 331 -14.07 -9.03 -11.76
C ALA A 331 -13.81 -10.49 -12.19
N GLY A 332 -13.05 -11.27 -11.40
CA GLY A 332 -12.71 -12.66 -11.71
C GLY A 332 -13.79 -13.69 -11.31
N GLU A 333 -14.80 -13.31 -10.54
CA GLU A 333 -15.95 -14.16 -10.23
C GLU A 333 -17.02 -13.97 -11.30
N GLU A 334 -17.16 -14.92 -12.21
CA GLU A 334 -18.38 -15.06 -13.01
C GLU A 334 -19.56 -15.20 -12.06
N SER A 335 -20.50 -14.26 -12.13
CA SER A 335 -21.81 -14.43 -11.48
C SER A 335 -22.37 -15.79 -11.90
N PRO A 336 -22.95 -16.60 -11.01
CA PRO A 336 -23.61 -17.83 -11.42
C PRO A 336 -24.64 -17.45 -12.51
N THR A 337 -24.33 -17.81 -13.74
CA THR A 337 -25.27 -17.70 -14.85
C THR A 337 -26.51 -18.49 -14.44
N GLU A 338 -27.65 -17.86 -14.47
CA GLU A 338 -28.95 -18.52 -14.47
C GLU A 338 -28.97 -19.57 -15.60
N SER A 339 -28.40 -20.73 -15.34
CA SER A 339 -28.53 -21.88 -16.23
C SER A 339 -29.78 -22.64 -15.84
N GLY A 340 -30.81 -22.53 -16.69
CA GLY A 340 -31.83 -23.54 -16.83
C GLY A 340 -33.20 -23.28 -16.25
N ALA A 341 -33.92 -22.32 -16.79
CA ALA A 341 -35.35 -22.49 -16.96
C ALA A 341 -35.59 -23.17 -18.30
N THR A 342 -35.31 -24.46 -18.39
CA THR A 342 -35.87 -25.30 -19.47
C THR A 342 -37.38 -25.46 -19.20
N SER A 343 -38.13 -24.77 -20.00
CA SER A 343 -39.56 -25.02 -20.21
C SER A 343 -39.76 -26.47 -20.69
N GLU A 344 -40.21 -27.37 -19.83
CA GLU A 344 -40.90 -28.54 -20.32
C GLU A 344 -42.37 -28.14 -20.59
N GLY A 345 -42.58 -27.95 -21.90
CA GLY A 345 -43.93 -27.79 -22.44
C GLY A 345 -44.74 -29.05 -22.33
N SER A 346 -45.89 -28.92 -21.75
CA SER A 346 -46.99 -29.82 -21.76
C SER A 346 -47.33 -30.29 -23.18
N ALA A 347 -47.47 -31.61 -23.35
CA ALA A 347 -48.29 -32.21 -24.36
C ALA A 347 -49.10 -33.34 -23.68
N ALA A 348 -50.37 -33.11 -23.50
CA ALA A 348 -51.52 -34.03 -23.69
C ALA A 348 -52.74 -33.47 -22.95
#